data_32c39e851bb6606ff1734f74823450f3
#
_entry.id   32c39e851bb6606ff1734f74823450f3
#
_cell.length_a   1.000
_cell.length_b   1.000
_cell.length_c   1.000
_cell.angle_alpha   90.00
_cell.angle_beta   90.00
_cell.angle_gamma   90.00
#
_symmetry.space_group_name_H-M   'P 1'
#
loop_
_entity.id
_entity.type
_entity.pdbx_description
1 polymer ?
#
loop_
_entity_poly.entity_id
_entity_poly.type
_entity_poly.pdbx_seq_one_letter_code
_entity_poly.pdbx_strand_id
1 'polypeptide(L)'
;FSISEISYEDQKVFDLLSSGYTVGLFQLESAGMREALMQMKPNHLEDIIALVALYRPGPMANIPTYNDCKHGRQKPDYLHPLLEEILKPTYGVIIYQEQVMQIAQKLSGFSPGEADILRRAMGKKKRAELEKQKIRFIDGALKNGIQKEVAASIFLKIEPFAEYGFNKSHAAAYAIIAYQTAFLKTYYPNEFF
;
A
#
# COMPACT_ATOMS: atom_id res chain seq x y z
N PHE A 1 13.74 -21.47 20.91
CA PHE A 1 13.34 -20.59 19.80
C PHE A 1 11.93 -20.07 20.00
N SER A 2 11.75 -18.77 19.89
CA SER A 2 10.43 -18.12 19.93
C SER A 2 10.22 -17.31 18.65
N ILE A 3 9.12 -17.57 17.94
CA ILE A 3 8.80 -16.87 16.70
C ILE A 3 8.51 -15.36 16.95
N SER A 4 8.18 -14.98 18.17
CA SER A 4 7.95 -13.59 18.54
C SER A 4 9.24 -12.76 18.72
N GLU A 5 10.39 -13.42 18.75
CA GLU A 5 11.70 -12.78 18.96
C GLU A 5 12.51 -12.59 17.67
N ILE A 6 11.95 -12.97 16.51
CA ILE A 6 12.66 -12.82 15.24
C ILE A 6 12.77 -11.37 14.82
N SER A 7 13.87 -11.02 14.17
CA SER A 7 14.03 -9.72 13.52
C SER A 7 13.27 -9.71 12.19
N TYR A 8 12.54 -8.62 11.93
CA TYR A 8 11.90 -8.37 10.65
C TYR A 8 12.76 -7.56 9.66
N GLU A 9 14.07 -7.48 9.96
CA GLU A 9 15.07 -6.76 9.14
C GLU A 9 16.21 -7.70 8.70
N ASP A 10 15.97 -9.00 8.65
CA ASP A 10 16.98 -10.01 8.33
C ASP A 10 17.23 -10.09 6.83
N GLN A 11 18.44 -9.72 6.39
CA GLN A 11 18.81 -9.68 4.98
C GLN A 11 18.74 -11.06 4.31
N LYS A 12 19.10 -12.14 5.01
CA LYS A 12 19.04 -13.49 4.43
C LYS A 12 17.61 -13.92 4.11
N VAL A 13 16.65 -13.48 4.92
CA VAL A 13 15.23 -13.73 4.66
C VAL A 13 14.76 -12.95 3.44
N PHE A 14 15.16 -11.69 3.28
CA PHE A 14 14.86 -10.88 2.11
C PHE A 14 15.56 -11.43 0.85
N ASP A 15 16.77 -11.95 0.97
CA ASP A 15 17.47 -12.61 -0.14
C ASP A 15 16.72 -13.86 -0.62
N LEU A 16 16.21 -14.69 0.31
CA LEU A 16 15.36 -15.82 -0.03
C LEU A 16 14.09 -15.36 -0.79
N LEU A 17 13.39 -14.35 -0.27
CA LEU A 17 12.20 -13.79 -0.90
C LEU A 17 12.48 -13.25 -2.31
N SER A 18 13.59 -12.54 -2.45
CA SER A 18 14.01 -11.93 -3.74
C SER A 18 14.50 -12.97 -4.76
N SER A 19 14.89 -14.15 -4.30
CA SER A 19 15.33 -15.27 -5.18
C SER A 19 14.17 -16.01 -5.86
N GLY A 20 12.94 -15.84 -5.33
CA GLY A 20 11.77 -16.59 -5.81
C GLY A 20 11.65 -18.03 -5.26
N TYR A 21 12.54 -18.47 -4.36
CA TYR A 21 12.44 -19.76 -3.67
C TYR A 21 11.36 -19.75 -2.57
N THR A 22 10.12 -19.47 -2.97
CA THR A 22 9.01 -19.22 -2.05
C THR A 22 7.95 -20.31 -1.98
N VAL A 23 8.26 -21.50 -2.52
CA VAL A 23 7.41 -22.68 -2.37
C VAL A 23 7.23 -23.01 -0.88
N GLY A 24 6.00 -23.22 -0.45
CA GLY A 24 5.62 -23.45 0.95
C GLY A 24 5.48 -22.18 1.78
N LEU A 25 5.83 -21.00 1.27
CA LEU A 25 5.66 -19.75 2.01
C LEU A 25 4.22 -19.26 1.95
N PHE A 26 3.68 -18.91 3.10
CA PHE A 26 2.33 -18.36 3.20
C PHE A 26 2.15 -17.13 2.27
N GLN A 27 1.13 -17.17 1.42
CA GLN A 27 0.74 -16.10 0.47
C GLN A 27 1.77 -15.80 -0.65
N LEU A 28 2.94 -16.40 -0.66
CA LEU A 28 4.04 -16.01 -1.55
C LEU A 28 4.49 -17.10 -2.54
N GLU A 29 3.79 -18.23 -2.61
CA GLU A 29 4.23 -19.40 -3.37
C GLU A 29 3.76 -19.48 -4.82
N SER A 30 2.76 -18.71 -5.24
CA SER A 30 2.27 -18.74 -6.62
C SER A 30 3.33 -18.25 -7.62
N ALA A 31 3.30 -18.77 -8.85
CA ALA A 31 4.27 -18.37 -9.88
C ALA A 31 4.31 -16.86 -10.13
N GLY A 32 3.12 -16.22 -10.21
CA GLY A 32 3.05 -14.78 -10.41
C GLY A 32 3.56 -13.99 -9.21
N MET A 33 3.31 -14.45 -7.98
CA MET A 33 3.84 -13.82 -6.78
C MET A 33 5.36 -13.96 -6.69
N ARG A 34 5.91 -15.12 -7.06
CA ARG A 34 7.37 -15.32 -7.13
C ARG A 34 8.03 -14.36 -8.10
N GLU A 35 7.44 -14.18 -9.28
CA GLU A 35 7.93 -13.23 -10.27
C GLU A 35 7.87 -11.79 -9.74
N ALA A 36 6.78 -11.41 -9.10
CA ALA A 36 6.63 -10.10 -8.47
C ALA A 36 7.69 -9.86 -7.40
N LEU A 37 7.99 -10.83 -6.55
CA LEU A 37 9.06 -10.76 -5.54
C LEU A 37 10.44 -10.59 -6.18
N MET A 38 10.74 -11.34 -7.23
CA MET A 38 12.02 -11.23 -7.94
C MET A 38 12.21 -9.87 -8.60
N GLN A 39 11.13 -9.25 -9.09
CA GLN A 39 11.17 -7.91 -9.68
C GLN A 39 11.24 -6.81 -8.61
N MET A 40 10.50 -6.95 -7.52
CA MET A 40 10.47 -5.97 -6.43
C MET A 40 11.76 -5.99 -5.61
N LYS A 41 12.36 -7.15 -5.38
CA LYS A 41 13.51 -7.35 -4.51
C LYS A 41 13.29 -6.71 -3.14
N PRO A 42 12.34 -7.21 -2.35
CA PRO A 42 12.00 -6.62 -1.06
C PRO A 42 13.21 -6.63 -0.14
N ASN A 43 13.39 -5.54 0.60
CA ASN A 43 14.44 -5.37 1.61
C ASN A 43 13.91 -4.76 2.91
N HIS A 44 12.60 -4.55 2.98
CA HIS A 44 11.88 -4.09 4.16
C HIS A 44 10.56 -4.82 4.28
N LEU A 45 10.07 -5.02 5.50
CA LEU A 45 8.74 -5.61 5.74
C LEU A 45 7.62 -4.83 5.04
N GLU A 46 7.75 -3.51 4.97
CA GLU A 46 6.80 -2.63 4.25
C GLU A 46 6.64 -3.02 2.76
N ASP A 47 7.69 -3.49 2.11
CA ASP A 47 7.62 -3.96 0.72
C ASP A 47 6.73 -5.20 0.60
N ILE A 48 6.81 -6.11 1.57
CA ILE A 48 5.98 -7.33 1.59
C ILE A 48 4.52 -6.95 1.87
N ILE A 49 4.29 -6.03 2.80
CA ILE A 49 2.94 -5.50 3.09
C ILE A 49 2.34 -4.88 1.83
N ALA A 50 3.09 -4.04 1.14
CA ALA A 50 2.66 -3.41 -0.11
C ALA A 50 2.35 -4.45 -1.20
N LEU A 51 3.21 -5.46 -1.36
CA LEU A 51 3.00 -6.51 -2.36
C LEU A 51 1.76 -7.35 -2.07
N VAL A 52 1.54 -7.75 -0.83
CA VAL A 52 0.32 -8.47 -0.40
C VAL A 52 -0.94 -7.65 -0.71
N ALA A 53 -0.88 -6.34 -0.49
CA ALA A 53 -2.00 -5.45 -0.77
C ALA A 53 -2.22 -5.19 -2.28
N LEU A 54 -1.15 -5.15 -3.08
CA LEU A 54 -1.21 -4.83 -4.51
C LEU A 54 -1.47 -6.06 -5.40
N TYR A 55 -1.04 -7.26 -4.98
CA TYR A 55 -1.11 -8.45 -5.82
C TYR A 55 -2.53 -9.02 -5.89
N ARG A 56 -3.40 -8.38 -6.66
CA ARG A 56 -4.78 -8.77 -6.96
C ARG A 56 -5.28 -7.99 -8.19
N PRO A 57 -6.31 -8.48 -8.88
CA PRO A 57 -6.87 -7.80 -10.05
C PRO A 57 -7.19 -6.33 -9.75
N GLY A 58 -6.80 -5.43 -10.64
CA GLY A 58 -6.91 -3.98 -10.48
C GLY A 58 -5.64 -3.34 -9.92
N PRO A 59 -5.38 -3.42 -8.60
CA PRO A 59 -4.22 -2.76 -7.98
C PRO A 59 -2.86 -3.25 -8.48
N MET A 60 -2.74 -4.49 -8.96
CA MET A 60 -1.47 -5.04 -9.44
C MET A 60 -0.87 -4.26 -10.62
N ALA A 61 -1.67 -3.48 -11.33
CA ALA A 61 -1.18 -2.58 -12.38
C ALA A 61 -0.23 -1.48 -11.83
N ASN A 62 -0.24 -1.22 -10.53
CA ASN A 62 0.62 -0.25 -9.87
C ASN A 62 1.96 -0.84 -9.39
N ILE A 63 2.14 -2.16 -9.43
CA ILE A 63 3.39 -2.81 -9.01
C ILE A 63 4.60 -2.31 -9.82
N PRO A 64 4.54 -2.18 -11.15
CA PRO A 64 5.65 -1.64 -11.92
C PRO A 64 6.08 -0.24 -11.46
N THR A 65 5.13 0.66 -11.20
CA THR A 65 5.43 2.01 -10.69
C THR A 65 6.08 1.96 -9.31
N TYR A 66 5.57 1.13 -8.41
CA TYR A 66 6.18 0.91 -7.09
C TYR A 66 7.64 0.45 -7.23
N ASN A 67 7.89 -0.55 -8.08
CA ASN A 67 9.22 -1.08 -8.31
C ASN A 67 10.16 -0.04 -8.93
N ASP A 68 9.70 0.72 -9.92
CA ASP A 68 10.50 1.74 -10.58
C ASP A 68 10.88 2.88 -9.64
N CYS A 69 9.96 3.31 -8.79
CA CYS A 69 10.26 4.31 -7.76
C CYS A 69 11.20 3.75 -6.68
N LYS A 70 10.94 2.53 -6.20
CA LYS A 70 11.80 1.86 -5.22
C LYS A 70 13.25 1.72 -5.69
N HIS A 71 13.43 1.34 -6.94
CA HIS A 71 14.78 1.13 -7.54
C HIS A 71 15.39 2.38 -8.15
N GLY A 72 14.78 3.55 -7.97
CA GLY A 72 15.31 4.83 -8.44
C GLY A 72 15.22 5.05 -9.95
N ARG A 73 14.47 4.21 -10.68
CA ARG A 73 14.25 4.36 -12.12
C ARG A 73 13.23 5.44 -12.46
N GLN A 74 12.37 5.76 -11.51
CA GLN A 74 11.34 6.79 -11.62
C GLN A 74 11.30 7.60 -10.32
N LYS A 75 11.09 8.92 -10.45
CA LYS A 75 10.86 9.77 -9.28
C LYS A 75 9.44 9.57 -8.76
N PRO A 76 9.25 9.36 -7.44
CA PRO A 76 7.93 9.27 -6.86
C PRO A 76 7.11 10.56 -7.06
N ASP A 77 5.83 10.40 -7.39
CA ASP A 77 4.86 11.50 -7.42
C ASP A 77 4.02 11.46 -6.13
N TYR A 78 4.20 12.44 -5.25
CA TYR A 78 3.44 12.53 -4.01
C TYR A 78 2.15 13.35 -4.13
N LEU A 79 1.77 13.75 -5.34
CA LEU A 79 0.56 14.51 -5.70
C LEU A 79 0.56 15.96 -5.18
N HIS A 80 1.00 16.20 -3.96
CA HIS A 80 1.10 17.51 -3.33
C HIS A 80 2.14 17.45 -2.20
N PRO A 81 2.90 18.53 -1.93
CA PRO A 81 3.90 18.54 -0.85
C PRO A 81 3.37 18.14 0.52
N LEU A 82 2.12 18.49 0.85
CA LEU A 82 1.47 18.12 2.11
C LEU A 82 1.23 16.61 2.25
N LEU A 83 1.25 15.86 1.17
CA LEU A 83 0.96 14.42 1.13
C LEU A 83 2.24 13.56 1.12
N GLU A 84 3.41 14.17 1.09
CA GLU A 84 4.68 13.44 1.04
C GLU A 84 4.83 12.46 2.20
N GLU A 85 4.56 12.88 3.43
CA GLU A 85 4.66 12.02 4.61
C GLU A 85 3.73 10.80 4.55
N ILE A 86 2.56 10.95 3.93
CA ILE A 86 1.57 9.88 3.79
C ILE A 86 1.99 8.88 2.70
N LEU A 87 2.54 9.38 1.60
CA LEU A 87 2.83 8.58 0.39
C LEU A 87 4.28 8.14 0.27
N LYS A 88 5.20 8.73 1.02
CA LYS A 88 6.62 8.36 1.01
C LYS A 88 6.88 6.89 1.34
N PRO A 89 6.22 6.27 2.34
CA PRO A 89 6.41 4.86 2.65
C PRO A 89 6.05 3.90 1.51
N THR A 90 5.23 4.36 0.56
CA THR A 90 4.78 3.59 -0.61
C THR A 90 5.24 4.19 -1.94
N TYR A 91 6.30 4.99 -1.92
CA TYR A 91 6.91 5.61 -3.11
C TYR A 91 5.94 6.42 -3.98
N GLY A 92 4.96 7.07 -3.35
CA GLY A 92 3.92 7.86 -4.03
C GLY A 92 2.72 7.05 -4.52
N VAL A 93 2.76 5.73 -4.43
CA VAL A 93 1.64 4.86 -4.83
C VAL A 93 0.60 4.80 -3.70
N ILE A 94 -0.65 5.08 -4.03
CA ILE A 94 -1.76 4.90 -3.09
C ILE A 94 -2.11 3.40 -3.06
N ILE A 95 -2.00 2.78 -1.89
CA ILE A 95 -2.22 1.34 -1.71
C ILE A 95 -3.33 1.08 -0.70
N TYR A 96 -3.32 1.83 0.41
CA TYR A 96 -4.14 1.55 1.58
C TYR A 96 -5.33 2.50 1.70
N GLN A 97 -6.44 1.99 2.19
CA GLN A 97 -7.62 2.79 2.55
C GLN A 97 -7.28 3.88 3.56
N GLU A 98 -6.38 3.59 4.50
CA GLU A 98 -5.88 4.53 5.49
C GLU A 98 -5.19 5.73 4.85
N GLN A 99 -4.47 5.53 3.74
CA GLN A 99 -3.86 6.64 3.00
C GLN A 99 -4.90 7.57 2.39
N VAL A 100 -5.98 7.04 1.83
CA VAL A 100 -7.10 7.85 1.30
C VAL A 100 -7.72 8.70 2.41
N MET A 101 -7.94 8.11 3.57
CA MET A 101 -8.48 8.81 4.72
C MET A 101 -7.52 9.91 5.24
N GLN A 102 -6.23 9.60 5.35
CA GLN A 102 -5.20 10.56 5.76
C GLN A 102 -5.06 11.71 4.77
N ILE A 103 -5.14 11.45 3.47
CA ILE A 103 -5.14 12.48 2.42
C ILE A 103 -6.31 13.45 2.63
N ALA A 104 -7.51 12.94 2.83
CA ALA A 104 -8.69 13.78 3.07
C ALA A 104 -8.55 14.63 4.34
N GLN A 105 -7.99 14.06 5.40
CA GLN A 105 -7.75 14.78 6.64
C GLN A 105 -6.68 15.87 6.47
N LYS A 106 -5.57 15.54 5.86
CA LYS A 106 -4.42 16.46 5.71
C LYS A 106 -4.68 17.57 4.72
N LEU A 107 -5.26 17.23 3.56
CA LEU A 107 -5.49 18.18 2.47
C LEU A 107 -6.73 19.04 2.67
N SER A 108 -7.81 18.45 3.18
CA SER A 108 -9.15 19.05 3.19
C SER A 108 -9.75 19.21 4.58
N GLY A 109 -9.00 18.89 5.64
CA GLY A 109 -9.44 19.10 7.02
C GLY A 109 -10.61 18.20 7.44
N PHE A 110 -10.75 17.01 6.83
CA PHE A 110 -11.74 16.03 7.27
C PHE A 110 -11.44 15.57 8.69
N SER A 111 -12.48 15.41 9.50
CA SER A 111 -12.35 14.66 10.75
C SER A 111 -12.16 13.16 10.44
N PRO A 112 -11.67 12.35 11.38
CA PRO A 112 -11.59 10.90 11.19
C PRO A 112 -12.91 10.26 10.78
N GLY A 113 -14.02 10.71 11.36
CA GLY A 113 -15.36 10.24 11.02
C GLY A 113 -15.79 10.61 9.60
N GLU A 114 -15.54 11.86 9.18
CA GLU A 114 -15.80 12.31 7.81
C GLU A 114 -14.96 11.54 6.79
N ALA A 115 -13.69 11.27 7.10
CA ALA A 115 -12.81 10.49 6.25
C ALA A 115 -13.29 9.04 6.08
N ASP A 116 -13.83 8.42 7.13
CA ASP A 116 -14.42 7.09 7.04
C ASP A 116 -15.71 7.09 6.20
N ILE A 117 -16.54 8.12 6.31
CA ILE A 117 -17.73 8.29 5.45
C ILE A 117 -17.31 8.43 3.98
N LEU A 118 -16.28 9.24 3.69
CA LEU A 118 -15.71 9.36 2.34
C LEU A 118 -15.29 8.00 1.79
N ARG A 119 -14.49 7.26 2.55
CA ARG A 119 -14.03 5.92 2.17
C ARG A 119 -15.18 4.97 1.83
N ARG A 120 -16.22 4.95 2.67
CA ARG A 120 -17.42 4.12 2.44
C ARG A 120 -18.22 4.55 1.22
N ALA A 121 -18.35 5.86 1.00
CA ALA A 121 -19.06 6.40 -0.16
C ALA A 121 -18.38 6.02 -1.48
N MET A 122 -17.05 6.09 -1.51
CA MET A 122 -16.25 5.67 -2.66
C MET A 122 -16.41 4.17 -2.96
N GLY A 123 -16.40 3.30 -1.92
CA GLY A 123 -16.57 1.86 -2.07
C GLY A 123 -17.97 1.44 -2.54
N LYS A 124 -19.00 2.24 -2.28
CA LYS A 124 -20.39 1.92 -2.63
C LYS A 124 -20.85 2.45 -3.98
N LYS A 125 -20.01 3.20 -4.69
CA LYS A 125 -20.30 3.82 -6.02
C LYS A 125 -21.62 4.62 -6.08
N LYS A 126 -22.03 5.20 -4.96
CA LYS A 126 -23.22 6.04 -4.93
C LYS A 126 -22.87 7.44 -5.46
N ARG A 127 -23.16 7.70 -6.73
CA ARG A 127 -22.80 8.96 -7.42
C ARG A 127 -23.18 10.22 -6.65
N ALA A 128 -24.40 10.27 -6.13
CA ALA A 128 -24.88 11.44 -5.40
C ALA A 128 -24.08 11.69 -4.11
N GLU A 129 -23.71 10.63 -3.39
CA GLU A 129 -22.88 10.73 -2.19
C GLU A 129 -21.44 11.11 -2.54
N LEU A 130 -20.88 10.52 -3.60
CA LEU A 130 -19.55 10.87 -4.10
C LEU A 130 -19.45 12.35 -4.50
N GLU A 131 -20.45 12.90 -5.18
CA GLU A 131 -20.46 14.33 -5.53
C GLU A 131 -20.46 15.22 -4.28
N LYS A 132 -21.23 14.88 -3.26
CA LYS A 132 -21.21 15.60 -1.96
C LYS A 132 -19.83 15.55 -1.33
N GLN A 133 -19.22 14.38 -1.30
CA GLN A 133 -17.88 14.19 -0.74
C GLN A 133 -16.82 14.95 -1.54
N LYS A 134 -16.92 14.97 -2.87
CA LYS A 134 -16.04 15.73 -3.75
C LYS A 134 -16.12 17.23 -3.48
N ILE A 135 -17.32 17.77 -3.37
CA ILE A 135 -17.55 19.19 -3.04
C ILE A 135 -16.93 19.50 -1.68
N ARG A 136 -17.21 18.69 -0.65
CA ARG A 136 -16.64 18.85 0.68
C ARG A 136 -15.10 18.80 0.68
N PHE A 137 -14.54 17.87 -0.11
CA PHE A 137 -13.08 17.70 -0.23
C PHE A 137 -12.44 18.95 -0.87
N ILE A 138 -13.01 19.45 -1.97
CA ILE A 138 -12.51 20.64 -2.65
C ILE A 138 -12.67 21.88 -1.78
N ASP A 139 -13.80 22.07 -1.13
CA ASP A 139 -14.04 23.23 -0.24
C ASP A 139 -13.08 23.23 0.94
N GLY A 140 -12.82 22.07 1.52
CA GLY A 140 -11.83 21.93 2.60
C GLY A 140 -10.40 22.24 2.15
N ALA A 141 -10.02 21.77 0.97
CA ALA A 141 -8.73 22.06 0.38
C ALA A 141 -8.54 23.53 0.06
N LEU A 142 -9.57 24.21 -0.46
CA LEU A 142 -9.56 25.66 -0.69
C LEU A 142 -9.31 26.45 0.61
N LYS A 143 -9.95 26.04 1.70
CA LYS A 143 -9.73 26.65 3.02
C LYS A 143 -8.28 26.50 3.52
N ASN A 144 -7.59 25.46 3.06
CA ASN A 144 -6.18 25.22 3.34
C ASN A 144 -5.22 25.83 2.31
N GLY A 145 -5.72 26.71 1.43
CA GLY A 145 -4.91 27.42 0.44
C GLY A 145 -4.55 26.60 -0.80
N ILE A 146 -5.23 25.49 -1.04
CA ILE A 146 -4.99 24.62 -2.21
C ILE A 146 -5.94 25.02 -3.31
N GLN A 147 -5.42 25.15 -4.55
CA GLN A 147 -6.22 25.53 -5.71
C GLN A 147 -7.25 24.47 -6.04
N LYS A 148 -8.42 24.90 -6.52
CA LYS A 148 -9.56 24.04 -6.86
C LYS A 148 -9.19 22.93 -7.84
N GLU A 149 -8.45 23.27 -8.87
CA GLU A 149 -8.03 22.35 -9.93
C GLU A 149 -7.09 21.25 -9.38
N VAL A 150 -6.19 21.63 -8.48
CA VAL A 150 -5.30 20.68 -7.80
C VAL A 150 -6.09 19.74 -6.90
N ALA A 151 -7.00 20.25 -6.08
CA ALA A 151 -7.85 19.45 -5.21
C ALA A 151 -8.74 18.49 -6.01
N ALA A 152 -9.35 18.97 -7.10
CA ALA A 152 -10.17 18.14 -7.98
C ALA A 152 -9.36 17.03 -8.66
N SER A 153 -8.16 17.33 -9.11
CA SER A 153 -7.25 16.35 -9.71
C SER A 153 -6.85 15.27 -8.69
N ILE A 154 -6.54 15.65 -7.46
CA ILE A 154 -6.20 14.70 -6.39
C ILE A 154 -7.41 13.82 -6.06
N PHE A 155 -8.61 14.39 -5.94
CA PHE A 155 -9.82 13.62 -5.68
C PHE A 155 -10.03 12.53 -6.74
N LEU A 156 -9.90 12.86 -8.03
CA LEU A 156 -10.02 11.91 -9.13
C LEU A 156 -8.97 10.80 -9.07
N LYS A 157 -7.78 11.09 -8.55
CA LYS A 157 -6.71 10.10 -8.39
C LYS A 157 -6.93 9.17 -7.21
N ILE A 158 -7.53 9.65 -6.12
CA ILE A 158 -7.80 8.83 -4.93
C ILE A 158 -9.09 8.01 -5.04
N GLU A 159 -10.05 8.45 -5.84
CA GLU A 159 -11.37 7.80 -6.00
C GLU A 159 -11.27 6.30 -6.35
N PRO A 160 -10.47 5.87 -7.35
CA PRO A 160 -10.31 4.43 -7.67
C PRO A 160 -9.75 3.62 -6.51
N PHE A 161 -8.86 4.20 -5.72
CA PHE A 161 -8.17 3.50 -4.64
C PHE A 161 -9.01 3.35 -3.37
N ALA A 162 -10.05 4.13 -3.21
CA ALA A 162 -11.00 3.92 -2.13
C ALA A 162 -11.86 2.66 -2.36
N GLU A 163 -12.08 2.30 -3.63
CA GLU A 163 -12.69 1.02 -4.01
C GLU A 163 -11.69 -0.13 -3.91
N TYR A 164 -10.47 0.08 -4.43
CA TYR A 164 -9.42 -0.95 -4.52
C TYR A 164 -8.42 -0.88 -3.37
N GLY A 165 -8.49 0.12 -2.51
CA GLY A 165 -7.62 0.28 -1.36
C GLY A 165 -7.75 -0.91 -0.42
N PHE A 166 -6.61 -1.38 0.06
CA PHE A 166 -6.54 -2.49 1.00
C PHE A 166 -6.47 -1.96 2.44
N ASN A 167 -7.05 -2.69 3.39
CA ASN A 167 -6.83 -2.40 4.80
C ASN A 167 -5.38 -2.73 5.16
N LYS A 168 -4.60 -1.73 5.59
CA LYS A 168 -3.17 -1.91 5.89
C LYS A 168 -2.94 -2.90 7.02
N SER A 169 -3.76 -2.88 8.06
CA SER A 169 -3.63 -3.80 9.19
C SER A 169 -3.81 -5.25 8.76
N HIS A 170 -4.75 -5.50 7.85
CA HIS A 170 -4.96 -6.84 7.29
C HIS A 170 -3.75 -7.29 6.45
N ALA A 171 -3.26 -6.42 5.55
CA ALA A 171 -2.06 -6.71 4.76
C ALA A 171 -0.82 -6.95 5.64
N ALA A 172 -0.65 -6.16 6.70
CA ALA A 172 0.45 -6.31 7.65
C ALA A 172 0.41 -7.66 8.38
N ALA A 173 -0.78 -8.09 8.82
CA ALA A 173 -0.93 -9.39 9.48
C ALA A 173 -0.51 -10.55 8.56
N TYR A 174 -0.94 -10.54 7.30
CA TYR A 174 -0.54 -11.55 6.32
C TYR A 174 0.95 -11.48 5.99
N ALA A 175 1.50 -10.27 5.84
CA ALA A 175 2.93 -10.08 5.56
C ALA A 175 3.82 -10.56 6.69
N ILE A 176 3.41 -10.36 7.94
CA ILE A 176 4.13 -10.87 9.12
C ILE A 176 4.20 -12.41 9.06
N ILE A 177 3.09 -13.07 8.82
CA ILE A 177 3.04 -14.54 8.72
C ILE A 177 3.90 -15.02 7.52
N ALA A 178 3.79 -14.34 6.38
CA ALA A 178 4.61 -14.65 5.21
C ALA A 178 6.11 -14.54 5.51
N TYR A 179 6.52 -13.46 6.18
CA TYR A 179 7.90 -13.27 6.61
C TYR A 179 8.36 -14.33 7.61
N GLN A 180 7.52 -14.68 8.58
CA GLN A 180 7.81 -15.73 9.56
C GLN A 180 8.04 -17.09 8.88
N THR A 181 7.21 -17.45 7.89
CA THR A 181 7.43 -18.67 7.12
C THR A 181 8.73 -18.62 6.32
N ALA A 182 9.08 -17.47 5.75
CA ALA A 182 10.34 -17.26 5.05
C ALA A 182 11.55 -17.38 6.01
N PHE A 183 11.46 -16.83 7.21
CA PHE A 183 12.47 -16.97 8.25
C PHE A 183 12.70 -18.43 8.61
N LEU A 184 11.65 -19.20 8.87
CA LEU A 184 11.73 -20.62 9.17
C LEU A 184 12.39 -21.41 8.05
N LYS A 185 11.99 -21.15 6.80
CA LYS A 185 12.61 -21.79 5.63
C LYS A 185 14.08 -21.44 5.47
N THR A 186 14.49 -20.21 5.81
CA THR A 186 15.87 -19.75 5.71
C THR A 186 16.78 -20.41 6.73
N TYR A 187 16.31 -20.53 7.98
CA TYR A 187 17.15 -20.97 9.10
C TYR A 187 16.91 -22.42 9.55
N TYR A 188 15.76 -22.97 9.22
CA TYR A 188 15.34 -24.33 9.60
C TYR A 188 14.79 -25.10 8.40
N PRO A 189 15.56 -25.22 7.29
CA PRO A 189 15.04 -25.79 6.05
C PRO A 189 14.65 -27.26 6.20
N ASN A 190 15.36 -28.03 7.04
CA ASN A 190 15.06 -29.45 7.24
C ASN A 190 13.76 -29.68 8.02
N GLU A 191 13.44 -28.79 8.93
CA GLU A 191 12.22 -28.85 9.73
C GLU A 191 11.04 -28.20 8.98
N PHE A 192 11.32 -27.32 8.03
CA PHE A 192 10.31 -26.62 7.24
C PHE A 192 9.62 -27.54 6.23
N PHE A 193 10.35 -28.50 5.65
CA PHE A 193 9.85 -29.51 4.72
C PHE A 193 9.65 -30.84 5.42
#